data_8459bef8dcba2cbd224403f19ed86ef7
#
_entry.id   8459bef8dcba2cbd224403f19ed86ef7
#
_cell.length_a   1.000
_cell.length_b   1.000
_cell.length_c   1.000
_cell.angle_alpha   90.00
_cell.angle_beta   90.00
_cell.angle_gamma   90.00
#
_symmetry.space_group_name_H-M   'P 1'
#
loop_
_entity.id
_entity.type
_entity.pdbx_description
1 polymer ?
#
loop_
_entity_poly.entity_id
_entity_poly.type
_entity_poly.pdbx_seq_one_letter_code
_entity_poly.pdbx_strand_id
1 'polypeptide(L)'
;NLRDADSLQGKGGHPAGYLFKDTPEGRTPGEDPVGDTLREMDRFGIETAVFNLTKDGWTETELHAARTYPTRFKPVLFVDPNAGMDAVRAIARAHAEVGIVGITLFPVGYVPPVPINDKRMYPLYAKCVELDIAVLCTSGVPGPRLPFDAQYTGLVDEVCWFFPELRFILRHGCEPWTDLAVK
;
A
#
# COMPACT_ATOMS: atom_id res chain seq x y z
N ASN A 1 4.95 -7.79 -11.07
CA ASN A 1 5.08 -9.01 -10.27
C ASN A 1 5.71 -8.69 -8.93
N LEU A 2 4.99 -8.95 -7.83
CA LEU A 2 5.60 -9.00 -6.51
C LEU A 2 6.45 -10.27 -6.40
N ARG A 3 7.53 -10.19 -5.65
CA ARG A 3 8.12 -11.39 -5.08
C ARG A 3 7.02 -12.06 -4.25
N ASP A 4 6.71 -13.30 -4.55
CA ASP A 4 5.69 -14.02 -3.80
C ASP A 4 6.09 -14.16 -2.32
N ALA A 5 5.11 -14.41 -1.46
CA ALA A 5 5.36 -14.55 -0.03
C ALA A 5 6.40 -15.65 0.25
N ASP A 6 6.41 -16.71 -0.57
CA ASP A 6 7.36 -17.83 -0.42
C ASP A 6 8.79 -17.42 -0.81
N SER A 7 8.96 -16.58 -1.84
CA SER A 7 10.28 -16.04 -2.21
C SER A 7 10.80 -15.06 -1.15
N LEU A 8 9.92 -14.38 -0.43
CA LEU A 8 10.26 -13.51 0.69
C LEU A 8 10.53 -14.32 1.97
N GLN A 9 9.89 -15.46 2.13
CA GLN A 9 10.09 -16.38 3.27
C GLN A 9 11.39 -17.17 3.17
N GLY A 10 11.90 -17.43 1.97
CA GLY A 10 13.05 -18.31 1.72
C GLY A 10 14.39 -17.89 2.34
N LYS A 11 14.50 -16.70 2.95
CA LYS A 11 15.74 -16.22 3.58
C LYS A 11 15.54 -15.47 4.91
N GLY A 12 14.42 -15.60 5.59
CA GLY A 12 14.24 -14.89 6.86
C GLY A 12 12.86 -14.95 7.52
N GLY A 13 11.92 -15.68 6.96
CA GLY A 13 10.57 -15.79 7.52
C GLY A 13 9.72 -14.52 7.35
N HIS A 14 8.44 -14.62 7.67
CA HIS A 14 7.55 -13.47 7.74
C HIS A 14 8.04 -12.50 8.83
N PRO A 15 8.05 -11.17 8.61
CA PRO A 15 8.53 -10.20 9.59
C PRO A 15 7.95 -10.39 11.00
N ALA A 16 6.69 -10.77 11.11
CA ALA A 16 6.07 -11.07 12.39
C ALA A 16 6.79 -12.19 13.18
N GLY A 17 7.35 -13.18 12.49
CA GLY A 17 8.01 -14.32 13.13
C GLY A 17 9.34 -13.99 13.80
N TYR A 18 10.00 -12.87 13.46
CA TYR A 18 11.23 -12.44 14.14
C TYR A 18 11.09 -11.12 14.91
N LEU A 19 10.03 -10.36 14.66
CA LEU A 19 9.74 -9.14 15.41
C LEU A 19 8.95 -9.41 16.69
N PHE A 20 8.11 -10.44 16.70
CA PHE A 20 7.25 -10.78 17.84
C PHE A 20 7.54 -12.19 18.32
N LYS A 21 7.66 -12.36 19.65
CA LYS A 21 7.87 -13.68 20.27
C LYS A 21 6.68 -14.62 20.10
N ASP A 22 5.47 -14.04 20.17
CA ASP A 22 4.22 -14.76 20.02
C ASP A 22 3.42 -14.08 18.90
N THR A 23 3.38 -14.68 17.73
CA THR A 23 2.45 -14.29 16.68
C THR A 23 1.10 -14.95 16.96
N PRO A 24 0.02 -14.16 17.12
CA PRO A 24 -1.31 -14.75 17.22
C PRO A 24 -1.58 -15.62 16.00
N GLU A 25 -2.11 -16.82 16.21
CA GLU A 25 -2.62 -17.63 15.10
C GLU A 25 -3.60 -16.77 14.29
N GLY A 26 -3.44 -16.78 12.96
CA GLY A 26 -4.29 -15.99 12.07
C GLY A 26 -5.76 -16.31 12.34
N ARG A 27 -6.56 -15.28 12.65
CA ARG A 27 -8.00 -15.45 12.77
C ARG A 27 -8.53 -15.96 11.42
N THR A 28 -9.17 -17.10 11.43
CA THR A 28 -9.98 -17.53 10.30
C THR A 28 -11.11 -16.50 10.12
N PRO A 29 -11.30 -15.91 8.91
CA PRO A 29 -12.43 -15.03 8.68
C PRO A 29 -13.73 -15.71 9.11
N GLY A 30 -14.55 -15.00 9.89
CA GLY A 30 -15.89 -15.47 10.24
C GLY A 30 -16.83 -15.48 9.03
N GLU A 31 -18.09 -15.84 9.25
CA GLU A 31 -19.13 -15.81 8.20
C GLU A 31 -19.41 -14.38 7.71
N ASP A 32 -19.15 -13.36 8.54
CA ASP A 32 -19.30 -11.93 8.23
C ASP A 32 -18.01 -11.16 8.52
N PRO A 33 -16.99 -11.22 7.64
CA PRO A 33 -15.71 -10.57 7.88
C PRO A 33 -15.80 -9.03 7.93
N VAL A 34 -16.76 -8.43 7.24
CA VAL A 34 -16.97 -6.96 7.27
C VAL A 34 -17.55 -6.54 8.60
N GLY A 35 -18.60 -7.20 9.07
CA GLY A 35 -19.20 -6.94 10.37
C GLY A 35 -18.25 -7.24 11.53
N ASP A 36 -17.45 -8.31 11.44
CA ASP A 36 -16.40 -8.63 12.41
C ASP A 36 -15.39 -7.49 12.52
N THR A 37 -14.93 -6.97 11.38
CA THR A 37 -13.99 -5.85 11.32
C THR A 37 -14.61 -4.57 11.92
N LEU A 38 -15.86 -4.27 11.58
CA LEU A 38 -16.57 -3.10 12.12
C LEU A 38 -16.69 -3.18 13.64
N ARG A 39 -17.04 -4.35 14.20
CA ARG A 39 -17.11 -4.54 15.65
C ARG A 39 -15.77 -4.28 16.35
N GLU A 40 -14.67 -4.75 15.78
CA GLU A 40 -13.33 -4.48 16.33
C GLU A 40 -12.96 -2.99 16.17
N MET A 41 -13.27 -2.37 15.05
CA MET A 41 -13.07 -0.94 14.86
C MET A 41 -13.82 -0.13 15.91
N ASP A 42 -15.08 -0.44 16.15
CA ASP A 42 -15.91 0.24 17.15
C ASP A 42 -15.37 0.02 18.57
N ARG A 43 -14.92 -1.21 18.88
CA ARG A 43 -14.32 -1.56 20.17
C ARG A 43 -13.09 -0.71 20.50
N PHE A 44 -12.29 -0.37 19.47
CA PHE A 44 -11.06 0.41 19.65
C PHE A 44 -11.19 1.88 19.25
N GLY A 45 -12.39 2.37 18.97
CA GLY A 45 -12.63 3.77 18.57
C GLY A 45 -12.00 4.12 17.22
N ILE A 46 -11.84 3.14 16.31
CA ILE A 46 -11.31 3.37 14.97
C ILE A 46 -12.45 3.83 14.07
N GLU A 47 -12.41 5.08 13.65
CA GLU A 47 -13.45 5.66 12.80
C GLU A 47 -13.35 5.17 11.36
N THR A 48 -12.13 5.11 10.81
CA THR A 48 -11.89 4.78 9.39
C THR A 48 -10.69 3.85 9.26
N ALA A 49 -10.81 2.85 8.41
CA ALA A 49 -9.74 1.95 8.03
C ALA A 49 -9.43 2.03 6.54
N VAL A 50 -8.15 2.02 6.19
CA VAL A 50 -7.67 1.89 4.82
C VAL A 50 -7.36 0.42 4.55
N PHE A 51 -7.81 -0.11 3.41
CA PHE A 51 -7.55 -1.50 3.04
C PHE A 51 -7.14 -1.62 1.58
N ASN A 52 -6.30 -2.61 1.27
CA ASN A 52 -5.89 -2.90 -0.10
C ASN A 52 -6.95 -3.76 -0.81
N LEU A 53 -7.27 -3.38 -2.02
CA LEU A 53 -8.03 -4.24 -2.94
C LEU A 53 -7.14 -5.39 -3.44
N THR A 54 -7.75 -6.54 -3.64
CA THR A 54 -7.08 -7.72 -4.23
C THR A 54 -6.62 -7.43 -5.65
N LYS A 55 -5.40 -7.83 -5.96
CA LYS A 55 -4.69 -7.47 -7.21
C LYS A 55 -5.37 -7.96 -8.48
N ASP A 56 -5.88 -9.19 -8.45
CA ASP A 56 -6.34 -9.91 -9.66
C ASP A 56 -7.86 -9.85 -9.86
N GLY A 57 -8.51 -8.95 -9.18
CA GLY A 57 -9.96 -8.76 -9.20
C GLY A 57 -10.48 -8.53 -7.78
N TRP A 58 -11.42 -7.62 -7.66
CA TRP A 58 -11.95 -7.25 -6.35
C TRP A 58 -12.98 -8.27 -5.90
N THR A 59 -12.89 -8.70 -4.65
CA THR A 59 -13.83 -9.66 -4.07
C THR A 59 -15.16 -8.98 -3.76
N GLU A 60 -16.23 -9.76 -3.72
CA GLU A 60 -17.55 -9.26 -3.30
C GLU A 60 -17.52 -8.66 -1.88
N THR A 61 -16.72 -9.22 -0.98
CA THR A 61 -16.51 -8.70 0.37
C THR A 61 -15.85 -7.31 0.35
N GLU A 62 -14.84 -7.09 -0.49
CA GLU A 62 -14.17 -5.79 -0.63
C GLU A 62 -15.11 -4.75 -1.22
N LEU A 63 -15.87 -5.12 -2.25
CA LEU A 63 -16.87 -4.26 -2.87
C LEU A 63 -18.01 -3.92 -1.89
N HIS A 64 -18.47 -4.91 -1.13
CA HIS A 64 -19.47 -4.69 -0.09
C HIS A 64 -18.96 -3.70 0.99
N ALA A 65 -17.75 -3.90 1.51
CA ALA A 65 -17.15 -3.00 2.49
C ALA A 65 -17.07 -1.56 1.96
N ALA A 66 -16.51 -1.37 0.74
CA ALA A 66 -16.32 -0.06 0.14
C ALA A 66 -17.65 0.67 -0.16
N ARG A 67 -18.64 -0.05 -0.68
CA ARG A 67 -19.92 0.55 -1.14
C ARG A 67 -20.92 0.76 -0.02
N THR A 68 -20.99 -0.18 0.93
CA THR A 68 -21.98 -0.13 2.02
C THR A 68 -21.51 0.76 3.16
N TYR A 69 -20.20 0.81 3.41
CA TYR A 69 -19.62 1.56 4.52
C TYR A 69 -18.52 2.53 4.06
N PRO A 70 -18.81 3.47 3.12
CA PRO A 70 -17.79 4.32 2.49
C PRO A 70 -17.11 5.30 3.44
N THR A 71 -17.70 5.59 4.59
CA THR A 71 -17.09 6.40 5.65
C THR A 71 -16.15 5.61 6.54
N ARG A 72 -16.38 4.30 6.64
CA ARG A 72 -15.64 3.39 7.52
C ARG A 72 -14.47 2.71 6.79
N PHE A 73 -14.63 2.38 5.51
CA PHE A 73 -13.65 1.66 4.70
C PHE A 73 -13.21 2.48 3.50
N LYS A 74 -11.91 2.72 3.40
CA LYS A 74 -11.28 3.46 2.32
C LYS A 74 -10.41 2.52 1.48
N PRO A 75 -10.89 2.10 0.31
CA PRO A 75 -10.14 1.20 -0.56
C PRO A 75 -8.94 1.89 -1.19
N VAL A 76 -7.82 1.20 -1.28
CA VAL A 76 -6.63 1.59 -2.03
C VAL A 76 -6.19 0.46 -2.94
N LEU A 77 -5.56 0.78 -4.05
CA LEU A 77 -5.12 -0.20 -5.03
C LEU A 77 -3.60 -0.43 -4.93
N PHE A 78 -3.19 -1.69 -4.79
CA PHE A 78 -1.80 -2.04 -4.99
C PHE A 78 -1.48 -2.04 -6.50
N VAL A 79 -0.44 -1.31 -6.93
CA VAL A 79 -0.05 -1.22 -8.34
C VAL A 79 1.42 -1.61 -8.54
N ASP A 80 1.71 -2.23 -9.71
CA ASP A 80 3.08 -2.55 -10.12
C ASP A 80 3.53 -1.57 -11.23
N PRO A 81 4.49 -0.69 -10.96
CA PRO A 81 4.98 0.25 -11.97
C PRO A 81 5.64 -0.42 -13.17
N ASN A 82 6.09 -1.68 -13.02
CA ASN A 82 6.63 -2.45 -14.13
C ASN A 82 5.57 -2.81 -15.19
N ALA A 83 4.27 -2.71 -14.86
CA ALA A 83 3.17 -2.89 -15.80
C ALA A 83 2.92 -1.67 -16.71
N GLY A 84 3.64 -0.56 -16.50
CA GLY A 84 3.56 0.64 -17.36
C GLY A 84 2.13 1.17 -17.48
N MET A 85 1.64 1.35 -18.70
CA MET A 85 0.30 1.91 -18.95
C MET A 85 -0.86 1.06 -18.42
N ASP A 86 -0.65 -0.25 -18.22
CA ASP A 86 -1.70 -1.09 -17.65
C ASP A 86 -1.90 -0.77 -16.16
N ALA A 87 -0.84 -0.40 -15.43
CA ALA A 87 -0.96 0.12 -14.07
C ALA A 87 -1.75 1.45 -14.04
N VAL A 88 -1.49 2.37 -14.97
CA VAL A 88 -2.23 3.64 -15.08
C VAL A 88 -3.71 3.41 -15.36
N ARG A 89 -4.04 2.49 -16.28
CA ARG A 89 -5.43 2.11 -16.60
C ARG A 89 -6.11 1.44 -15.42
N ALA A 90 -5.40 0.60 -14.67
CA ALA A 90 -5.93 -0.04 -13.47
C ALA A 90 -6.31 0.97 -12.39
N ILE A 91 -5.49 2.02 -12.17
CA ILE A 91 -5.81 3.12 -11.25
C ILE A 91 -7.11 3.83 -11.69
N ALA A 92 -7.18 4.24 -12.96
CA ALA A 92 -8.36 4.93 -13.48
C ALA A 92 -9.63 4.09 -13.35
N ARG A 93 -9.55 2.80 -13.68
CA ARG A 93 -10.67 1.85 -13.54
C ARG A 93 -11.10 1.69 -12.08
N ALA A 94 -10.16 1.43 -11.17
CA ALA A 94 -10.46 1.25 -9.75
C ALA A 94 -11.05 2.51 -9.12
N HIS A 95 -10.58 3.69 -9.53
CA HIS A 95 -11.18 4.95 -9.09
C HIS A 95 -12.63 5.08 -9.56
N ALA A 96 -12.91 4.81 -10.84
CA ALA A 96 -14.26 4.93 -11.43
C ALA A 96 -15.25 3.89 -10.87
N GLU A 97 -14.81 2.63 -10.66
CA GLU A 97 -15.70 1.52 -10.32
C GLU A 97 -15.87 1.31 -8.80
N VAL A 98 -14.82 1.60 -8.01
CA VAL A 98 -14.79 1.31 -6.56
C VAL A 98 -14.64 2.58 -5.73
N GLY A 99 -14.13 3.67 -6.30
CA GLY A 99 -13.88 4.90 -5.56
C GLY A 99 -12.64 4.79 -4.65
N ILE A 100 -11.53 4.26 -5.18
CA ILE A 100 -10.29 4.20 -4.41
C ILE A 100 -9.84 5.59 -3.98
N VAL A 101 -9.29 5.71 -2.78
CA VAL A 101 -8.77 6.96 -2.23
C VAL A 101 -7.25 7.10 -2.39
N GLY A 102 -6.61 6.09 -2.91
CA GLY A 102 -5.16 6.09 -3.13
C GLY A 102 -4.65 4.80 -3.78
N ILE A 103 -3.35 4.81 -4.02
CA ILE A 103 -2.59 3.62 -4.44
C ILE A 103 -1.57 3.24 -3.37
N THR A 104 -1.20 1.96 -3.31
CA THR A 104 -0.10 1.49 -2.46
C THR A 104 1.07 1.01 -3.28
N LEU A 105 2.28 1.39 -2.84
CA LEU A 105 3.54 1.06 -3.47
C LEU A 105 4.47 0.35 -2.50
N PHE A 106 5.17 -0.69 -3.00
CA PHE A 106 6.20 -1.41 -2.27
C PHE A 106 7.47 -1.52 -3.13
N PRO A 107 8.31 -0.46 -3.18
CA PRO A 107 9.41 -0.31 -4.14
C PRO A 107 10.37 -1.50 -4.22
N VAL A 108 10.80 -2.04 -3.08
CA VAL A 108 11.72 -3.19 -3.04
C VAL A 108 11.05 -4.53 -3.32
N GLY A 109 9.72 -4.59 -3.24
CA GLY A 109 8.93 -5.82 -3.48
C GLY A 109 8.69 -6.11 -4.95
N TYR A 110 8.89 -5.16 -5.84
CA TYR A 110 8.72 -5.38 -7.29
C TYR A 110 9.84 -6.23 -7.88
N VAL A 111 9.56 -6.85 -9.03
CA VAL A 111 10.54 -7.62 -9.79
C VAL A 111 10.57 -7.12 -11.24
N PRO A 112 11.60 -6.34 -11.62
CA PRO A 112 12.68 -5.82 -10.77
C PRO A 112 12.20 -4.76 -9.78
N PRO A 113 12.96 -4.48 -8.70
CA PRO A 113 12.67 -3.37 -7.79
C PRO A 113 12.59 -2.03 -8.55
N VAL A 114 11.73 -1.14 -8.07
CA VAL A 114 11.53 0.17 -8.70
C VAL A 114 11.70 1.27 -7.65
N PRO A 115 12.76 2.10 -7.75
CA PRO A 115 12.96 3.22 -6.83
C PRO A 115 11.78 4.19 -6.79
N ILE A 116 11.58 4.83 -5.64
CA ILE A 116 10.49 5.80 -5.44
C ILE A 116 10.52 6.91 -6.51
N ASN A 117 11.70 7.39 -6.88
CA ASN A 117 11.89 8.43 -7.89
C ASN A 117 12.18 7.91 -9.31
N ASP A 118 11.95 6.61 -9.57
CA ASP A 118 12.13 6.06 -10.91
C ASP A 118 11.08 6.62 -11.88
N LYS A 119 11.49 6.88 -13.12
CA LYS A 119 10.60 7.35 -14.21
C LYS A 119 9.37 6.47 -14.44
N ARG A 120 9.41 5.18 -14.10
CA ARG A 120 8.26 4.27 -14.19
C ARG A 120 7.17 4.59 -13.17
N MET A 121 7.52 5.25 -12.06
CA MET A 121 6.57 5.71 -11.03
C MET A 121 5.83 6.99 -11.47
N TYR A 122 6.47 7.87 -12.24
CA TYR A 122 5.94 9.21 -12.57
C TYR A 122 4.57 9.21 -13.25
N PRO A 123 4.27 8.30 -14.20
CA PRO A 123 2.90 8.21 -14.76
C PRO A 123 1.84 7.85 -13.72
N LEU A 124 2.20 7.08 -12.68
CA LEU A 124 1.30 6.73 -11.58
C LEU A 124 1.06 7.94 -10.69
N TYR A 125 2.11 8.71 -10.37
CA TYR A 125 2.01 9.94 -9.59
C TYR A 125 1.16 10.99 -10.29
N ALA A 126 1.41 11.23 -11.58
CA ALA A 126 0.60 12.13 -12.39
C ALA A 126 -0.88 11.72 -12.40
N LYS A 127 -1.17 10.41 -12.51
CA LYS A 127 -2.55 9.91 -12.45
C LYS A 127 -3.18 10.11 -11.07
N CYS A 128 -2.41 9.97 -9.99
CA CYS A 128 -2.90 10.23 -8.64
C CYS A 128 -3.23 11.73 -8.43
N VAL A 129 -2.39 12.64 -8.95
CA VAL A 129 -2.68 14.09 -8.94
C VAL A 129 -3.95 14.39 -9.74
N GLU A 130 -4.06 13.87 -10.97
CA GLU A 130 -5.25 14.06 -11.84
C GLU A 130 -6.55 13.62 -11.16
N LEU A 131 -6.51 12.51 -10.41
CA LEU A 131 -7.69 11.93 -9.74
C LEU A 131 -7.88 12.43 -8.30
N ASP A 132 -7.02 13.30 -7.81
CA ASP A 132 -7.00 13.78 -6.42
C ASP A 132 -6.99 12.63 -5.38
N ILE A 133 -6.18 11.60 -5.62
CA ILE A 133 -5.99 10.46 -4.71
C ILE A 133 -4.56 10.38 -4.17
N ALA A 134 -4.39 9.74 -3.02
CA ALA A 134 -3.10 9.66 -2.35
C ALA A 134 -2.20 8.53 -2.88
N VAL A 135 -0.88 8.70 -2.70
CA VAL A 135 0.10 7.63 -2.82
C VAL A 135 0.53 7.19 -1.42
N LEU A 136 0.34 5.92 -1.09
CA LEU A 136 0.80 5.30 0.15
C LEU A 136 2.02 4.44 -0.17
N CYS A 137 3.21 4.95 0.10
CA CYS A 137 4.46 4.29 -0.27
C CYS A 137 5.19 3.73 0.95
N THR A 138 5.62 2.47 0.86
CA THR A 138 6.54 1.90 1.85
C THR A 138 7.89 2.57 1.68
N SER A 139 8.41 3.16 2.75
CA SER A 139 9.71 3.82 2.83
C SER A 139 10.45 3.38 4.09
N GLY A 140 11.77 3.48 4.09
CA GLY A 140 12.61 3.01 5.17
C GLY A 140 13.16 1.60 4.93
N VAL A 141 13.70 0.97 5.96
CA VAL A 141 14.22 -0.40 5.89
C VAL A 141 13.04 -1.38 5.80
N PRO A 142 13.01 -2.27 4.79
CA PRO A 142 11.90 -3.21 4.63
C PRO A 142 11.88 -4.26 5.75
N GLY A 143 10.68 -4.65 6.18
CA GLY A 143 10.51 -5.77 7.11
C GLY A 143 11.10 -7.09 6.57
N PRO A 144 10.81 -7.52 5.34
CA PRO A 144 11.52 -8.62 4.68
C PRO A 144 13.00 -8.26 4.44
N ARG A 145 13.88 -9.26 4.48
CA ARG A 145 15.33 -9.07 4.20
C ARG A 145 15.58 -8.80 2.72
N LEU A 146 15.38 -7.54 2.31
CA LEU A 146 15.59 -7.05 0.96
C LEU A 146 16.50 -5.81 1.00
N PRO A 147 17.30 -5.54 -0.05
CA PRO A 147 17.99 -4.27 -0.17
C PRO A 147 17.00 -3.11 -0.15
N PHE A 148 17.30 -2.07 0.65
CA PHE A 148 16.36 -0.96 0.87
C PHE A 148 16.47 0.18 -0.14
N ASP A 149 17.48 0.20 -0.99
CA ASP A 149 17.84 1.34 -1.85
C ASP A 149 16.64 1.90 -2.64
N ALA A 150 15.77 1.01 -3.14
CA ALA A 150 14.61 1.44 -3.92
C ALA A 150 13.54 2.17 -3.09
N GLN A 151 13.56 2.05 -1.76
CA GLN A 151 12.64 2.74 -0.85
C GLN A 151 13.36 3.62 0.18
N TYR A 152 14.57 4.08 -0.15
CA TYR A 152 15.28 5.05 0.67
C TYR A 152 14.46 6.34 0.78
N THR A 153 14.27 6.82 2.00
CA THR A 153 13.38 7.95 2.30
C THR A 153 13.77 9.23 1.56
N GLY A 154 15.08 9.48 1.37
CA GLY A 154 15.56 10.65 0.64
C GLY A 154 15.12 10.75 -0.82
N LEU A 155 14.67 9.63 -1.45
CA LEU A 155 14.17 9.66 -2.82
C LEU A 155 12.81 10.36 -2.95
N VAL A 156 12.12 10.57 -1.85
CA VAL A 156 10.80 11.23 -1.80
C VAL A 156 10.90 12.72 -2.08
N ASP A 157 12.02 13.34 -1.70
CA ASP A 157 12.26 14.78 -1.90
C ASP A 157 12.12 15.19 -3.37
N GLU A 158 12.77 14.45 -4.28
CA GLU A 158 12.67 14.70 -5.73
C GLU A 158 11.23 14.55 -6.24
N VAL A 159 10.51 13.55 -5.76
CA VAL A 159 9.12 13.29 -6.17
C VAL A 159 8.21 14.42 -5.71
N CYS A 160 8.30 14.83 -4.44
CA CYS A 160 7.48 15.92 -3.90
C CYS A 160 7.84 17.27 -4.50
N TRP A 161 9.11 17.49 -4.86
CA TRP A 161 9.53 18.65 -5.63
C TRP A 161 8.87 18.69 -7.02
N PHE A 162 8.83 17.56 -7.72
CA PHE A 162 8.30 17.48 -9.08
C PHE A 162 6.76 17.46 -9.13
N PHE A 163 6.12 16.89 -8.10
CA PHE A 163 4.66 16.80 -7.96
C PHE A 163 4.19 17.49 -6.67
N PRO A 164 4.20 18.84 -6.60
CA PRO A 164 3.86 19.55 -5.36
C PRO A 164 2.40 19.37 -4.91
N GLU A 165 1.52 18.93 -5.80
CA GLU A 165 0.10 18.66 -5.50
C GLU A 165 -0.13 17.22 -5.04
N LEU A 166 0.89 16.35 -5.12
CA LEU A 166 0.77 14.93 -4.78
C LEU A 166 0.65 14.73 -3.26
N ARG A 167 -0.42 14.08 -2.83
CA ARG A 167 -0.53 13.63 -1.44
C ARG A 167 0.27 12.35 -1.25
N PHE A 168 1.51 12.48 -0.78
CA PHE A 168 2.43 11.38 -0.58
C PHE A 168 2.45 10.96 0.89
N ILE A 169 2.02 9.74 1.19
CA ILE A 169 1.94 9.17 2.53
C ILE A 169 3.06 8.14 2.70
N LEU A 170 3.97 8.40 3.62
CA LEU A 170 5.05 7.50 3.98
C LEU A 170 4.55 6.46 4.98
N ARG A 171 4.66 5.19 4.61
CA ARG A 171 4.27 4.06 5.46
C ARG A 171 5.43 3.58 6.32
N HIS A 172 5.11 2.98 7.47
CA HIS A 172 6.05 2.34 8.40
C HIS A 172 7.05 3.30 9.08
N GLY A 173 6.72 4.59 9.16
CA GLY A 173 7.53 5.58 9.88
C GLY A 173 8.90 5.89 9.29
N CYS A 174 9.21 5.38 8.09
CA CYS A 174 10.49 5.59 7.39
C CYS A 174 11.75 5.13 8.16
N GLU A 175 11.57 4.25 9.12
CA GLU A 175 12.67 3.78 10.00
C GLU A 175 13.88 3.26 9.19
N PRO A 176 15.14 3.68 9.50
CA PRO A 176 15.56 4.55 10.58
C PRO A 176 15.63 6.06 10.22
N TRP A 177 15.13 6.48 9.05
CA TRP A 177 15.22 7.86 8.55
C TRP A 177 13.99 8.71 8.87
N THR A 178 13.38 8.50 10.05
CA THR A 178 12.18 9.24 10.48
C THR A 178 12.44 10.74 10.54
N ASP A 179 13.60 11.18 11.06
CA ASP A 179 13.97 12.60 11.14
C ASP A 179 14.11 13.24 9.75
N LEU A 180 14.61 12.49 8.77
CA LEU A 180 14.68 12.95 7.38
C LEU A 180 13.28 13.08 6.76
N ALA A 181 12.35 12.20 7.11
CA ALA A 181 10.98 12.24 6.60
C ALA A 181 10.17 13.42 7.16
N VAL A 182 10.48 13.90 8.36
CA VAL A 182 9.78 15.01 9.03
C VAL A 182 10.29 16.36 8.53
N LYS A 183 11.50 16.43 7.98
CA LYS A 183 12.16 17.65 7.55
C LYS A 183 11.71 18.13 6.18
#